data_32d6d5e1759a6aa3bda1dc39fb8ae83e
#
_entry.id   32d6d5e1759a6aa3bda1dc39fb8ae83e
#
_cell.length_a   1.000
_cell.length_b   1.000
_cell.length_c   1.000
_cell.angle_alpha   90.00
_cell.angle_beta   90.00
_cell.angle_gamma   90.00
#
_symmetry.space_group_name_H-M   'P 1'
#
loop_
_entity.id
_entity.type
_entity.pdbx_description
1 polymer ?
#
loop_
_entity_poly.entity_id
_entity_poly.type
_entity_poly.pdbx_seq_one_letter_code
_entity_poly.pdbx_strand_id
1 'polypeptide(L)'
;MLVTIEYRIPAERTRDFVRAAKALRRLRLRNGAERWSLYRDISDKEAWQEVFLVDNWIGHLRMLDRMTLEDKTVIDTVSSLHVGDAPPKIRHGVSYESGSYEAPPETLG
;
A
#
# COMPACT_ATOMS: atom_id res chain seq x y z
N MET A 1 7.30 6.63 -8.44
CA MET A 1 5.93 6.12 -8.62
C MET A 1 5.23 6.04 -7.27
N LEU A 2 4.03 6.53 -7.21
CA LEU A 2 3.20 6.51 -6.01
C LEU A 2 2.36 5.22 -5.99
N VAL A 3 2.38 4.52 -4.86
CA VAL A 3 1.50 3.37 -4.65
C VAL A 3 0.52 3.74 -3.55
N THR A 4 -0.76 3.53 -3.81
CA THR A 4 -1.84 3.80 -2.85
C THR A 4 -2.67 2.53 -2.70
N ILE A 5 -2.92 2.13 -1.46
CA ILE A 5 -3.76 0.98 -1.15
C ILE A 5 -4.91 1.45 -0.26
N GLU A 6 -6.13 1.23 -0.72
CA GLU A 6 -7.33 1.65 0.00
C GLU A 6 -7.89 0.48 0.80
N TYR A 7 -8.13 0.75 2.09
CA TYR A 7 -8.71 -0.23 3.01
C TYR A 7 -10.01 0.30 3.59
N ARG A 8 -10.93 -0.61 3.86
CA ARG A 8 -12.12 -0.30 4.67
C ARG A 8 -12.06 -1.14 5.93
N ILE A 9 -11.91 -0.48 7.06
CA ILE A 9 -11.69 -1.12 8.35
C ILE A 9 -12.83 -0.76 9.30
N PRO A 10 -13.56 -1.75 9.83
CA PRO A 10 -14.59 -1.47 10.83
C PRO A 10 -14.02 -0.66 11.99
N ALA A 11 -14.79 0.30 12.48
CA ALA A 11 -14.32 1.22 13.51
C ALA A 11 -13.80 0.49 14.75
N GLU A 12 -14.43 -0.62 15.13
CA GLU A 12 -14.03 -1.44 16.29
C GLU A 12 -12.69 -2.17 16.06
N ARG A 13 -12.21 -2.25 14.82
CA ARG A 13 -10.93 -2.90 14.48
C ARG A 13 -9.82 -1.88 14.24
N THR A 14 -10.06 -0.60 14.50
CA THR A 14 -9.08 0.47 14.27
C THR A 14 -7.75 0.18 14.96
N ARG A 15 -7.79 -0.21 16.23
CA ARG A 15 -6.57 -0.46 17.02
C ARG A 15 -5.77 -1.62 16.45
N ASP A 16 -6.45 -2.70 16.07
CA ASP A 16 -5.79 -3.86 15.46
C ASP A 16 -5.15 -3.50 14.14
N PHE A 17 -5.86 -2.70 13.32
CA PHE A 17 -5.36 -2.26 12.02
C PHE A 17 -4.11 -1.37 12.17
N VAL A 18 -4.14 -0.39 13.05
CA VAL A 18 -3.00 0.51 13.28
C VAL A 18 -1.79 -0.28 13.78
N ARG A 19 -2.00 -1.26 14.64
CA ARG A 19 -0.92 -2.13 15.12
C ARG A 19 -0.33 -2.95 13.98
N ALA A 20 -1.16 -3.57 13.17
CA ALA A 20 -0.71 -4.36 12.01
C ALA A 20 0.00 -3.47 10.98
N ALA A 21 -0.45 -2.24 10.81
CA ALA A 21 0.14 -1.29 9.87
C ALA A 21 1.59 -0.91 10.24
N LYS A 22 1.96 -0.99 11.52
CA LYS A 22 3.36 -0.76 11.93
C LYS A 22 4.30 -1.82 11.35
N ALA A 23 3.88 -3.07 11.33
CA ALA A 23 4.65 -4.14 10.71
C ALA A 23 4.67 -3.97 9.19
N LEU A 24 3.57 -3.54 8.61
CA LEU A 24 3.48 -3.25 7.18
C LEU A 24 4.46 -2.14 6.78
N ARG A 25 4.52 -1.05 7.55
CA ARG A 25 5.48 0.03 7.33
C ARG A 25 6.91 -0.50 7.31
N ARG A 26 7.29 -1.33 8.27
CA ARG A 26 8.65 -1.88 8.35
C ARG A 26 9.00 -2.70 7.12
N LEU A 27 8.10 -3.58 6.68
CA LEU A 27 8.39 -4.40 5.51
C LEU A 27 8.46 -3.59 4.21
N ARG A 28 7.60 -2.57 4.05
CA ARG A 28 7.65 -1.70 2.88
C ARG A 28 8.98 -0.96 2.80
N LEU A 29 9.40 -0.34 3.90
CA LEU A 29 10.65 0.41 3.94
C LEU A 29 11.87 -0.49 3.73
N ARG A 30 11.87 -1.68 4.35
CA ARG A 30 12.94 -2.65 4.15
C ARG A 30 13.06 -3.09 2.70
N ASN A 31 11.95 -3.19 2.00
CA ASN A 31 11.90 -3.62 0.61
C ASN A 31 12.05 -2.47 -0.40
N GLY A 32 12.40 -1.26 0.06
CA GLY A 32 12.77 -0.16 -0.81
C GLY A 32 11.73 0.94 -1.00
N ALA A 33 10.60 0.85 -0.32
CA ALA A 33 9.62 1.95 -0.36
C ALA A 33 10.15 3.17 0.40
N GLU A 34 9.74 4.35 -0.05
CA GLU A 34 10.06 5.62 0.57
C GLU A 34 8.77 6.35 0.95
N ARG A 35 8.87 7.24 1.95
CA ARG A 35 7.77 8.11 2.37
C ARG A 35 6.47 7.35 2.64
N TRP A 36 6.59 6.27 3.38
CA TRP A 36 5.41 5.52 3.78
C TRP A 36 4.55 6.34 4.72
N SER A 37 3.23 6.38 4.44
CA SER A 37 2.26 7.09 5.27
C SER A 37 0.96 6.32 5.32
N LEU A 38 0.25 6.48 6.42
CA LEU A 38 -1.07 5.90 6.60
C LEU A 38 -2.04 7.04 6.88
N TYR A 39 -3.10 7.15 6.08
CA TYR A 39 -4.11 8.19 6.20
C TYR A 39 -5.47 7.58 6.51
N ARG A 40 -6.22 8.28 7.31
CA ARG A 40 -7.62 7.98 7.58
C ARG A 40 -8.47 9.13 7.02
N ASP A 41 -9.57 8.81 6.35
CA ASP A 41 -10.46 9.82 5.83
C ASP A 41 -11.11 10.61 6.96
N ILE A 42 -11.20 11.93 6.81
CA ILE A 42 -11.78 12.80 7.83
C ILE A 42 -13.29 12.53 7.98
N SER A 43 -13.96 12.28 6.86
CA SER A 43 -15.42 12.13 6.83
C SER A 43 -15.89 10.70 7.01
N ASP A 44 -15.06 9.73 6.67
CA ASP A 44 -15.40 8.30 6.77
C ASP A 44 -14.34 7.59 7.61
N LYS A 45 -14.67 7.32 8.85
CA LYS A 45 -13.74 6.73 9.83
C LYS A 45 -13.29 5.33 9.48
N GLU A 46 -13.98 4.65 8.55
CA GLU A 46 -13.61 3.31 8.11
C GLU A 46 -12.72 3.31 6.87
N ALA A 47 -12.58 4.45 6.21
CA ALA A 47 -11.78 4.55 4.99
C ALA A 47 -10.35 4.96 5.31
N TRP A 48 -9.40 4.11 4.91
CA TRP A 48 -7.97 4.30 5.15
C TRP A 48 -7.19 4.17 3.84
N GLN A 49 -6.04 4.84 3.79
CA GLN A 49 -5.11 4.72 2.68
C GLN A 49 -3.70 4.49 3.19
N GLU A 50 -3.06 3.48 2.66
CA GLU A 50 -1.61 3.30 2.78
C GLU A 50 -0.99 3.92 1.52
N VAL A 51 0.03 4.78 1.70
CA VAL A 51 0.67 5.50 0.61
C VAL A 51 2.19 5.40 0.76
N PHE A 52 2.87 5.06 -0.33
CA PHE A 52 4.33 5.07 -0.34
C PHE A 52 4.85 5.30 -1.75
N LEU A 53 6.13 5.67 -1.84
CA LEU A 53 6.81 5.90 -3.11
C LEU A 53 7.79 4.78 -3.40
N VAL A 54 7.91 4.44 -4.67
CA VAL A 54 8.99 3.59 -5.19
C VAL A 54 9.61 4.32 -6.38
N ASP A 55 10.86 3.99 -6.72
CA ASP A 55 11.60 4.73 -7.75
C ASP A 55 10.87 4.74 -9.09
N ASN A 56 10.44 3.56 -9.55
CA ASN A 56 9.74 3.41 -10.81
C ASN A 56 9.04 2.05 -10.85
N TRP A 57 8.43 1.72 -11.98
CA TRP A 57 7.71 0.45 -12.14
C TRP A 57 8.61 -0.77 -11.92
N ILE A 58 9.84 -0.74 -12.47
CA ILE A 58 10.80 -1.84 -12.32
C ILE A 58 11.19 -2.00 -10.85
N GLY A 59 11.42 -0.88 -10.13
CA GLY A 59 11.70 -0.91 -8.70
C GLY A 59 10.56 -1.53 -7.91
N HIS A 60 9.32 -1.25 -8.30
CA HIS A 60 8.14 -1.83 -7.66
C HIS A 60 8.10 -3.36 -7.87
N LEU A 61 8.34 -3.82 -9.09
CA LEU A 61 8.40 -5.27 -9.38
C LEU A 61 9.50 -5.96 -8.57
N ARG A 62 10.68 -5.34 -8.47
CA ARG A 62 11.78 -5.86 -7.66
C ARG A 62 11.41 -5.92 -6.18
N MET A 63 10.68 -4.93 -5.68
CA MET A 63 10.19 -4.93 -4.31
C MET A 63 9.29 -6.14 -4.06
N LEU A 64 8.38 -6.44 -5.00
CA LEU A 64 7.50 -7.60 -4.87
C LEU A 64 8.28 -8.91 -4.86
N ASP A 65 9.31 -9.02 -5.71
CA ASP A 65 10.15 -10.21 -5.78
C ASP A 65 10.97 -10.45 -4.51
N ARG A 66 11.32 -9.39 -3.78
CA ARG A 66 12.10 -9.50 -2.55
C ARG A 66 11.26 -9.88 -1.33
N MET A 67 9.94 -9.89 -1.45
CA MET A 67 9.07 -10.20 -0.33
C MET A 67 9.27 -11.63 0.16
N THR A 68 9.45 -11.77 1.47
CA THR A 68 9.55 -13.07 2.13
C THR A 68 8.16 -13.62 2.43
N LEU A 69 8.10 -14.89 2.85
CA LEU A 69 6.85 -15.48 3.34
C LEU A 69 6.32 -14.73 4.56
N GLU A 70 7.22 -14.27 5.44
CA GLU A 70 6.82 -13.47 6.60
C GLU A 70 6.19 -12.15 6.18
N ASP A 71 6.78 -11.49 5.17
CA ASP A 71 6.23 -10.25 4.63
C ASP A 71 4.81 -10.47 4.09
N LYS A 72 4.61 -11.55 3.34
CA LYS A 72 3.29 -11.90 2.81
C LYS A 72 2.29 -12.18 3.92
N THR A 73 2.72 -12.80 5.01
CA THR A 73 1.87 -13.03 6.18
C THR A 73 1.41 -11.72 6.80
N VAL A 74 2.31 -10.74 6.91
CA VAL A 74 1.94 -9.40 7.41
C VAL A 74 0.90 -8.75 6.49
N ILE A 75 1.13 -8.80 5.18
CA ILE A 75 0.20 -8.24 4.20
C ILE A 75 -1.17 -8.93 4.30
N ASP A 76 -1.20 -10.24 4.42
CA ASP A 76 -2.44 -11.00 4.55
C ASP A 76 -3.17 -10.65 5.85
N THR A 77 -2.45 -10.46 6.95
CA THR A 77 -3.03 -10.06 8.23
C THR A 77 -3.71 -8.69 8.10
N VAL A 78 -3.04 -7.74 7.48
CA VAL A 78 -3.61 -6.40 7.25
C VAL A 78 -4.84 -6.51 6.34
N SER A 79 -4.73 -7.25 5.24
CA SER A 79 -5.83 -7.42 4.28
C SER A 79 -7.04 -8.12 4.90
N SER A 80 -6.81 -9.02 5.87
CA SER A 80 -7.90 -9.73 6.55
C SER A 80 -8.78 -8.82 7.39
N LEU A 81 -8.29 -7.65 7.77
CA LEU A 81 -9.04 -6.65 8.52
C LEU A 81 -9.94 -5.80 7.61
N HIS A 82 -9.65 -5.80 6.31
CA HIS A 82 -10.44 -5.08 5.32
C HIS A 82 -11.78 -5.78 5.10
N VAL A 83 -12.86 -4.99 5.03
CA VAL A 83 -14.20 -5.49 4.76
C VAL A 83 -14.73 -4.93 3.45
N GLY A 84 -15.59 -5.70 2.78
CA GLY A 84 -16.19 -5.32 1.52
C GLY A 84 -16.21 -6.50 0.56
N ASP A 85 -16.83 -6.30 -0.61
CA ASP A 85 -17.02 -7.34 -1.62
C ASP A 85 -15.76 -7.62 -2.44
N ALA A 86 -14.78 -6.74 -2.36
CA ALA A 86 -13.53 -6.84 -3.12
C ALA A 86 -12.33 -6.67 -2.18
N PRO A 87 -11.15 -7.18 -2.58
CA PRO A 87 -9.92 -6.96 -1.79
C PRO A 87 -9.54 -5.47 -1.77
N PRO A 88 -8.60 -5.07 -0.90
CA PRO A 88 -8.11 -3.69 -0.88
C PRO A 88 -7.70 -3.23 -2.27
N LYS A 89 -8.06 -2.01 -2.63
CA LYS A 89 -7.81 -1.48 -3.97
C LYS A 89 -6.41 -0.88 -4.03
N ILE A 90 -5.63 -1.31 -5.02
CA ILE A 90 -4.27 -0.83 -5.24
C ILE A 90 -4.25 0.08 -6.46
N ARG A 91 -3.67 1.27 -6.31
CA ARG A 91 -3.51 2.23 -7.40
C ARG A 91 -2.04 2.59 -7.54
N HIS A 92 -1.63 2.85 -8.77
CA HIS A 92 -0.27 3.27 -9.10
C HIS A 92 -0.36 4.61 -9.84
N GLY A 93 0.47 5.57 -9.42
CA GLY A 93 0.48 6.89 -10.03
C GLY A 93 1.89 7.36 -10.35
N VAL A 94 2.02 8.19 -11.38
CA VAL A 94 3.29 8.81 -11.74
C VAL A 94 3.12 10.31 -11.73
N SER A 95 4.22 11.02 -11.40
CA SER A 95 4.20 12.48 -11.39
C SER A 95 4.44 13.02 -12.79
N TYR A 96 3.58 13.90 -13.23
CA TYR A 96 3.78 14.61 -14.50
C TYR A 96 4.64 15.86 -14.37
N GLU A 97 4.88 16.29 -13.14
CA GLU A 97 5.65 17.51 -12.89
C GLU A 97 7.15 17.26 -12.88
N SER A 98 7.58 16.02 -12.69
CA SER A 98 9.00 15.68 -12.56
C SER A 98 9.77 15.73 -13.88
N GLY A 99 9.09 15.81 -15.02
CA GLY A 99 9.73 15.83 -16.34
C GLY A 99 10.31 14.48 -16.77
N SER A 100 10.31 13.50 -15.93
CA SER A 100 10.77 12.15 -16.27
C SER A 100 9.78 11.14 -15.71
N TYR A 101 9.19 10.35 -16.60
CA TYR A 101 8.35 9.29 -16.12
C TYR A 101 8.31 8.16 -17.15
N GLU A 102 8.20 6.96 -16.65
CA GLU A 102 8.01 5.76 -17.46
C GLU A 102 6.61 5.24 -17.20
N ALA A 103 5.82 5.16 -18.26
CA ALA A 103 4.49 4.60 -18.14
C ALA A 103 4.58 3.10 -17.87
N PRO A 104 3.80 2.54 -16.93
CA PRO A 104 3.70 1.10 -16.80
C PRO A 104 3.04 0.51 -18.06
N PRO A 105 3.29 -0.78 -18.35
CA PRO A 105 2.60 -1.45 -19.45
C PRO A 105 1.07 -1.36 -19.28
N GLU A 106 0.37 -1.14 -20.39
CA GLU A 106 -1.10 -0.99 -20.37
C GLU A 106 -1.84 -2.20 -19.81
N THR A 107 -1.22 -3.38 -19.91
CA THR A 107 -1.81 -4.62 -19.40
C THR A 107 -1.86 -4.69 -17.88
N LEU A 108 -1.31 -3.69 -17.20
CA LEU A 108 -1.23 -3.65 -15.75
C LEU A 108 -2.27 -2.71 -15.13
N GLY A 109 -3.42 -2.71 -15.70
CA GLY A 109 -4.52 -1.89 -15.19
C GLY A 109 -4.92 -2.20 -13.76
#